data_a0fd947b42c32acb64940fa1979a87ba
#
_entry.id   a0fd947b42c32acb64940fa1979a87ba
#
_cell.length_a   1.000
_cell.length_b   1.000
_cell.length_c   1.000
_cell.angle_alpha   90.00
_cell.angle_beta   90.00
_cell.angle_gamma   90.00
#
_symmetry.space_group_name_H-M   'P 1'
#
loop_
_entity.id
_entity.type
_entity.pdbx_description
1 polymer ?
#
loop_
_entity_poly.entity_id
_entity_poly.type
_entity_poly.pdbx_seq_one_letter_code
_entity_poly.pdbx_strand_id
1 'polypeptide(L)'
;MTGVQTCALPILLEIKFLVKEEFKHLADKSYRISQGYLSSVAERTVRVRIKNDKGYITVKGKSNASGTSRFEWEKEIEYTDACRLLELCEQGVIDKTRYEIVVGNKIFEVDEFHGSNEGLIVAEIELASEDERIHYRKRQKQCKWYE
;
A
#
# COMPACT_ATOMS: atom_id res chain seq x y z
N MET A 1 -17.77 -11.88 4.89
CA MET A 1 -18.15 -10.54 5.39
C MET A 1 -17.08 -9.53 5.02
N THR A 2 -17.49 -8.48 4.44
CA THR A 2 -16.59 -7.38 4.06
C THR A 2 -16.23 -6.56 5.30
N GLY A 3 -14.94 -6.36 5.55
CA GLY A 3 -14.50 -5.45 6.61
C GLY A 3 -14.89 -4.03 6.26
N VAL A 4 -15.81 -3.45 7.01
CA VAL A 4 -16.20 -2.05 6.89
C VAL A 4 -15.69 -1.30 8.10
N GLN A 5 -14.87 -0.28 7.84
CA GLN A 5 -14.34 0.62 8.87
C GLN A 5 -14.96 1.98 8.67
N THR A 6 -15.71 2.45 9.68
CA THR A 6 -16.51 3.68 9.61
C THR A 6 -16.11 4.76 10.62
N CYS A 7 -14.96 4.59 11.29
CA CYS A 7 -14.45 5.53 12.30
C CYS A 7 -13.10 6.11 11.90
N ALA A 8 -12.69 7.18 12.59
CA ALA A 8 -11.33 7.70 12.45
C ALA A 8 -10.32 6.70 13.00
N LEU A 9 -9.34 6.34 12.18
CA LEU A 9 -8.29 5.41 12.54
C LEU A 9 -6.95 6.14 12.74
N PRO A 10 -6.08 5.63 13.64
CA PRO A 10 -4.71 6.14 13.72
C PRO A 10 -3.99 5.92 12.39
N ILE A 11 -3.17 6.90 12.00
CA ILE A 11 -2.29 6.76 10.84
C ILE A 11 -1.08 5.94 11.28
N LEU A 12 -0.85 4.82 10.58
CA LEU A 12 0.28 3.96 10.83
C LEU A 12 1.59 4.63 10.39
N LEU A 13 2.65 4.40 11.16
CA LEU A 13 4.00 4.79 10.76
C LEU A 13 4.52 3.77 9.74
N GLU A 14 5.00 4.28 8.62
CA GLU A 14 5.56 3.47 7.54
C GLU A 14 6.96 3.95 7.20
N ILE A 15 7.82 3.01 6.79
CA ILE A 15 9.08 3.32 6.11
C ILE A 15 9.02 2.71 4.72
N LYS A 16 9.49 3.48 3.73
CA LYS A 16 9.60 3.06 2.34
C LYS A 16 11.05 3.04 1.90
N PHE A 17 11.38 2.05 1.08
CA PHE A 17 12.74 1.85 0.57
C PHE A 17 12.71 1.55 -0.91
N LEU A 18 13.73 1.99 -1.64
CA LEU A 18 13.99 1.48 -2.99
C LEU A 18 14.79 0.19 -2.91
N VAL A 19 14.34 -0.83 -3.63
CA VAL A 19 15.00 -2.15 -3.66
C VAL A 19 15.79 -2.28 -4.94
N LYS A 20 17.05 -2.64 -4.83
CA LYS A 20 17.98 -2.80 -5.97
C LYS A 20 18.52 -4.23 -6.12
N GLU A 21 18.31 -5.06 -5.12
CA GLU A 21 18.83 -6.43 -5.11
C GLU A 21 17.71 -7.47 -5.34
N GLU A 22 18.11 -8.69 -5.67
CA GLU A 22 17.17 -9.80 -5.85
C GLU A 22 16.53 -10.16 -4.50
N PHE A 23 15.20 -10.20 -4.46
CA PHE A 23 14.41 -10.43 -3.25
C PHE A 23 13.32 -11.50 -3.41
N LYS A 24 12.97 -11.84 -4.65
CA LYS A 24 11.80 -12.70 -4.94
C LYS A 24 11.88 -14.07 -4.29
N HIS A 25 13.10 -14.60 -4.14
CA HIS A 25 13.33 -15.87 -3.47
C HIS A 25 13.04 -15.85 -1.96
N LEU A 26 12.92 -14.66 -1.35
CA LEU A 26 12.60 -14.46 0.07
C LEU A 26 11.09 -14.36 0.32
N ALA A 27 10.28 -14.28 -0.72
CA ALA A 27 8.86 -14.01 -0.60
C ALA A 27 8.08 -15.24 -0.12
N ASP A 28 7.28 -15.05 0.92
CA ASP A 28 6.35 -16.05 1.44
C ASP A 28 5.06 -16.10 0.62
N LYS A 29 4.67 -14.94 0.06
CA LYS A 29 3.48 -14.77 -0.78
C LYS A 29 3.74 -13.74 -1.86
N SER A 30 3.02 -13.87 -2.97
CA SER A 30 2.94 -12.82 -3.98
C SER A 30 1.56 -12.77 -4.62
N TYR A 31 1.14 -11.57 -5.03
CA TYR A 31 -0.13 -11.35 -5.70
C TYR A 31 -0.14 -10.07 -6.51
N ARG A 32 -0.96 -10.06 -7.56
CA ARG A 32 -1.13 -8.90 -8.43
C ARG A 32 -2.07 -7.88 -7.81
N ILE A 33 -1.75 -6.60 -7.95
CA ILE A 33 -2.58 -5.47 -7.56
C ILE A 33 -2.70 -4.52 -8.75
N SER A 34 -3.95 -4.17 -9.08
CA SER A 34 -4.27 -3.04 -9.95
C SER A 34 -5.07 -2.03 -9.14
N GLN A 35 -4.67 -0.77 -9.14
CA GLN A 35 -5.36 0.25 -8.35
C GLN A 35 -5.34 1.61 -9.02
N GLY A 36 -6.39 2.38 -8.78
CA GLY A 36 -6.53 3.75 -9.26
C GLY A 36 -7.39 4.59 -8.33
N TYR A 37 -7.41 5.89 -8.57
CA TYR A 37 -8.22 6.83 -7.80
C TYR A 37 -9.40 7.34 -8.63
N LEU A 38 -10.60 7.22 -8.09
CA LEU A 38 -11.78 7.96 -8.57
C LEU A 38 -11.72 9.42 -8.11
N SER A 39 -11.07 9.66 -6.96
CA SER A 39 -10.73 10.98 -6.45
C SER A 39 -9.39 10.92 -5.71
N SER A 40 -8.43 11.73 -6.13
CA SER A 40 -7.12 11.89 -5.47
C SER A 40 -7.05 13.11 -4.54
N VAL A 41 -8.17 13.83 -4.37
CA VAL A 41 -8.25 14.99 -3.49
C VAL A 41 -8.02 14.56 -2.04
N ALA A 42 -7.10 15.23 -1.34
CA ALA A 42 -6.64 14.83 0.00
C ALA A 42 -7.76 14.75 1.05
N GLU A 43 -8.80 15.60 0.93
CA GLU A 43 -9.94 15.63 1.84
C GLU A 43 -10.93 14.49 1.63
N ARG A 44 -10.88 13.83 0.48
CA ARG A 44 -11.81 12.78 0.06
C ARG A 44 -11.20 11.89 -1.01
N THR A 45 -10.19 11.12 -0.64
CA THR A 45 -9.62 10.14 -1.57
C THR A 45 -10.55 8.95 -1.73
N VAL A 46 -10.75 8.51 -2.95
CA VAL A 46 -11.52 7.31 -3.27
C VAL A 46 -10.66 6.42 -4.17
N ARG A 47 -10.19 5.31 -3.62
CA ARG A 47 -9.33 4.35 -4.32
C ARG A 47 -10.10 3.09 -4.65
N VAL A 48 -9.98 2.62 -5.88
CA VAL A 48 -10.41 1.28 -6.29
C VAL A 48 -9.19 0.40 -6.43
N ARG A 49 -9.27 -0.81 -5.91
CA ARG A 49 -8.18 -1.79 -5.96
C ARG A 49 -8.73 -3.16 -6.34
N ILE A 50 -8.03 -3.84 -7.23
CA ILE A 50 -8.17 -5.27 -7.48
C ILE A 50 -6.94 -5.96 -6.89
N LYS A 51 -7.16 -6.93 -6.04
CA LYS A 51 -6.13 -7.80 -5.46
C LYS A 51 -6.48 -9.24 -5.83
N ASN A 52 -5.72 -9.82 -6.75
CA ASN A 52 -6.06 -11.07 -7.43
C ASN A 52 -7.45 -11.01 -8.09
N ASP A 53 -8.43 -11.73 -7.55
CA ASP A 53 -9.81 -11.84 -8.03
C ASP A 53 -10.83 -11.06 -7.20
N LYS A 54 -10.37 -10.24 -6.27
CA LYS A 54 -11.21 -9.44 -5.36
C LYS A 54 -11.07 -7.95 -5.61
N GLY A 55 -12.21 -7.27 -5.57
CA GLY A 55 -12.28 -5.82 -5.67
C GLY A 55 -12.47 -5.16 -4.31
N TYR A 56 -11.92 -3.97 -4.15
CA TYR A 56 -12.05 -3.14 -2.95
C TYR A 56 -12.23 -1.69 -3.34
N ILE A 57 -13.08 -0.99 -2.59
CA ILE A 57 -13.20 0.46 -2.63
C ILE A 57 -12.84 1.01 -1.27
N THR A 58 -11.92 1.99 -1.24
CA THR A 58 -11.45 2.63 -0.02
C THR A 58 -11.69 4.12 -0.10
N VAL A 59 -12.36 4.67 0.90
CA VAL A 59 -12.59 6.12 1.04
C VAL A 59 -11.83 6.61 2.26
N LYS A 60 -11.02 7.65 2.07
CA LYS A 60 -10.26 8.30 3.16
C LYS A 60 -10.61 9.78 3.20
N GLY A 61 -10.96 10.24 4.39
CA GLY A 61 -11.21 11.64 4.66
C GLY A 61 -9.93 12.42 4.94
N LYS A 62 -10.10 13.70 5.25
CA LYS A 62 -9.01 14.57 5.66
C LYS A 62 -8.44 14.11 7.00
N SER A 63 -7.12 14.18 7.14
CA SER A 63 -6.47 14.01 8.44
C SER A 63 -6.85 15.09 9.41
N ASN A 64 -6.89 14.79 10.72
CA ASN A 64 -7.05 15.79 11.76
C ASN A 64 -5.87 16.80 11.76
N ALA A 65 -5.97 17.87 12.56
CA ALA A 65 -4.99 18.94 12.62
C ALA A 65 -3.56 18.46 12.97
N SER A 66 -3.45 17.41 13.80
CA SER A 66 -2.17 16.82 14.19
C SER A 66 -1.64 15.80 13.18
N GLY A 67 -2.44 15.41 12.18
CA GLY A 67 -2.08 14.37 11.21
C GLY A 67 -2.06 12.94 11.79
N THR A 68 -2.60 12.74 12.99
CA THR A 68 -2.53 11.46 13.71
C THR A 68 -3.68 10.52 13.43
N SER A 69 -4.79 11.01 12.89
CA SER A 69 -5.95 10.19 12.55
C SER A 69 -6.75 10.77 11.39
N ARG A 70 -7.48 9.91 10.70
CA ARG A 70 -8.40 10.28 9.62
C ARG A 70 -9.53 9.27 9.54
N PHE A 71 -10.66 9.69 8.97
CA PHE A 71 -11.72 8.77 8.58
C PHE A 71 -11.20 7.81 7.50
N GLU A 72 -11.47 6.54 7.66
CA GLU A 72 -11.18 5.52 6.65
C GLU A 72 -12.32 4.50 6.62
N TRP A 73 -12.79 4.22 5.42
CA TRP A 73 -13.83 3.23 5.17
C TRP A 73 -13.40 2.39 3.97
N GLU A 74 -13.48 1.07 4.12
CA GLU A 74 -13.16 0.13 3.04
C GLU A 74 -14.24 -0.93 2.94
N LYS A 75 -14.57 -1.31 1.72
CA LYS A 75 -15.52 -2.37 1.43
C LYS A 75 -15.02 -3.23 0.27
N GLU A 76 -15.16 -4.56 0.43
CA GLU A 76 -15.01 -5.49 -0.68
C GLU A 76 -16.22 -5.34 -1.63
N ILE A 77 -15.95 -5.29 -2.92
CA ILE A 77 -16.93 -5.20 -4.00
C ILE A 77 -16.69 -6.32 -5.00
N GLU A 78 -17.68 -6.59 -5.84
CA GLU A 78 -17.54 -7.57 -6.90
C GLU A 78 -16.39 -7.24 -7.84
N TYR A 79 -15.65 -8.25 -8.28
CA TYR A 79 -14.53 -8.10 -9.20
C TYR A 79 -14.92 -7.35 -10.48
N THR A 80 -16.07 -7.69 -11.06
CA THR A 80 -16.58 -7.05 -12.28
C THR A 80 -16.88 -5.56 -12.08
N ASP A 81 -17.39 -5.17 -10.91
CA ASP A 81 -17.63 -3.78 -10.57
C ASP A 81 -16.31 -3.03 -10.38
N ALA A 82 -15.34 -3.64 -9.71
CA ALA A 82 -14.01 -3.06 -9.56
C ALA A 82 -13.32 -2.83 -10.91
N CYS A 83 -13.43 -3.75 -11.85
CA CYS A 83 -12.91 -3.57 -13.22
C CYS A 83 -13.52 -2.35 -13.91
N ARG A 84 -14.84 -2.21 -13.85
CA ARG A 84 -15.55 -1.05 -14.44
C ARG A 84 -15.18 0.27 -13.77
N LEU A 85 -15.04 0.26 -12.44
CA LEU A 85 -14.63 1.45 -11.69
C LEU A 85 -13.19 1.85 -11.98
N LEU A 86 -12.28 0.90 -12.21
CA LEU A 86 -10.91 1.21 -12.63
C LEU A 86 -10.85 1.95 -13.97
N GLU A 87 -11.76 1.64 -14.91
CA GLU A 87 -11.85 2.36 -16.19
C GLU A 87 -12.26 3.83 -16.03
N LEU A 88 -12.94 4.17 -14.93
CA LEU A 88 -13.37 5.53 -14.59
C LEU A 88 -12.35 6.29 -13.75
N CYS A 89 -11.28 5.65 -13.30
CA CYS A 89 -10.27 6.28 -12.48
C CYS A 89 -9.50 7.37 -13.23
N GLU A 90 -8.97 8.32 -12.46
CA GLU A 90 -8.01 9.31 -12.93
C GLU A 90 -6.82 8.63 -13.60
N GLN A 91 -6.13 9.33 -14.49
CA GLN A 91 -4.91 8.82 -15.12
C GLN A 91 -3.87 8.42 -14.07
N GLY A 92 -3.11 7.37 -14.37
CA GLY A 92 -2.10 6.85 -13.44
C GLY A 92 -2.56 5.63 -12.66
N VAL A 93 -3.43 4.81 -13.25
CA VAL A 93 -3.73 3.48 -12.70
C VAL A 93 -2.42 2.70 -12.55
N ILE A 94 -2.20 2.20 -11.34
CA ILE A 94 -1.00 1.44 -10.97
C ILE A 94 -1.27 -0.04 -11.14
N ASP A 95 -0.31 -0.73 -11.75
CA ASP A 95 -0.25 -2.17 -11.85
C ASP A 95 1.06 -2.64 -11.23
N LYS A 96 0.98 -3.54 -10.26
CA LYS A 96 2.15 -4.03 -9.51
C LYS A 96 1.95 -5.46 -9.02
N THR A 97 3.07 -6.14 -8.77
CA THR A 97 3.09 -7.39 -8.01
C THR A 97 3.62 -7.08 -6.61
N ARG A 98 2.85 -7.45 -5.61
CA ARG A 98 3.27 -7.34 -4.21
C ARG A 98 3.82 -8.66 -3.73
N TYR A 99 4.97 -8.61 -3.11
CA TYR A 99 5.63 -9.72 -2.44
C TYR A 99 5.65 -9.45 -0.93
N GLU A 100 5.16 -10.40 -0.15
CA GLU A 100 5.22 -10.32 1.31
C GLU A 100 6.41 -11.16 1.80
N ILE A 101 7.30 -10.52 2.56
CA ILE A 101 8.49 -11.14 3.14
C ILE A 101 8.39 -11.02 4.65
N VAL A 102 8.27 -12.15 5.34
CA VAL A 102 8.20 -12.19 6.81
C VAL A 102 9.61 -12.16 7.38
N VAL A 103 9.89 -11.18 8.23
CA VAL A 103 11.15 -11.05 8.96
C VAL A 103 10.85 -10.84 10.45
N GLY A 104 11.02 -11.89 11.24
CA GLY A 104 10.63 -11.86 12.67
C GLY A 104 9.12 -11.68 12.82
N ASN A 105 8.71 -10.63 13.53
CA ASN A 105 7.30 -10.26 13.73
C ASN A 105 6.80 -9.20 12.75
N LYS A 106 7.58 -8.88 11.71
CA LYS A 106 7.27 -7.86 10.72
C LYS A 106 7.09 -8.47 9.34
N ILE A 107 6.25 -7.81 8.53
CA ILE A 107 6.06 -8.14 7.13
C ILE A 107 6.57 -6.95 6.31
N PHE A 108 7.51 -7.23 5.42
CA PHE A 108 7.91 -6.30 4.37
C PHE A 108 7.00 -6.53 3.16
N GLU A 109 6.35 -5.50 2.71
CA GLU A 109 5.59 -5.49 1.47
C GLU A 109 6.46 -4.88 0.37
N VAL A 110 6.91 -5.73 -0.57
CA VAL A 110 7.76 -5.29 -1.69
C VAL A 110 6.92 -5.24 -2.95
N ASP A 111 6.76 -4.06 -3.50
CA ASP A 111 5.99 -3.80 -4.71
C ASP A 111 6.92 -3.66 -5.92
N GLU A 112 6.79 -4.57 -6.87
CA GLU A 112 7.39 -4.48 -8.20
C GLU A 112 6.36 -3.89 -9.16
N PHE A 113 6.63 -2.70 -9.66
CA PHE A 113 5.71 -1.98 -10.54
C PHE A 113 5.87 -2.41 -12.00
N HIS A 114 4.77 -2.38 -12.73
CA HIS A 114 4.68 -2.75 -14.13
C HIS A 114 4.20 -1.56 -14.99
N GLY A 115 4.23 -1.75 -16.31
CA GLY A 115 3.78 -0.74 -17.26
C GLY A 115 4.62 0.53 -17.22
N SER A 116 3.98 1.68 -17.02
CA SER A 116 4.64 2.99 -17.02
C SER A 116 5.70 3.17 -15.92
N ASN A 117 5.62 2.38 -14.86
CA ASN A 117 6.54 2.43 -13.72
C ASN A 117 7.46 1.20 -13.67
N GLU A 118 7.60 0.48 -14.78
CA GLU A 118 8.47 -0.70 -14.84
C GLU A 118 9.90 -0.38 -14.42
N GLY A 119 10.49 -1.26 -13.60
CA GLY A 119 11.81 -1.08 -13.01
C GLY A 119 11.79 -0.43 -11.63
N LEU A 120 10.67 0.15 -11.21
CA LEU A 120 10.52 0.64 -9.83
C LEU A 120 10.16 -0.51 -8.91
N ILE A 121 10.93 -0.66 -7.83
CA ILE A 121 10.67 -1.64 -6.76
C ILE A 121 10.75 -0.91 -5.43
N VAL A 122 9.65 -0.92 -4.68
CA VAL A 122 9.52 -0.23 -3.39
C VAL A 122 9.13 -1.23 -2.30
N ALA A 123 9.88 -1.24 -1.21
CA ALA A 123 9.53 -1.99 -0.02
C ALA A 123 8.92 -1.06 1.03
N GLU A 124 7.88 -1.53 1.69
CA GLU A 124 7.21 -0.85 2.80
C GLU A 124 7.23 -1.75 4.03
N ILE A 125 7.37 -1.14 5.19
CA ILE A 125 7.22 -1.79 6.50
C ILE A 125 6.42 -0.90 7.43
N GLU A 126 5.44 -1.46 8.12
CA GLU A 126 4.67 -0.78 9.15
C GLU A 126 5.39 -0.89 10.50
N LEU A 127 5.40 0.20 11.23
CA LEU A 127 6.09 0.34 12.51
C LEU A 127 5.12 0.70 13.62
N ALA A 128 5.37 0.19 14.80
CA ALA A 128 4.57 0.46 15.99
C ALA A 128 4.89 1.81 16.64
N SER A 129 6.11 2.36 16.45
CA SER A 129 6.55 3.58 17.12
C SER A 129 7.68 4.29 16.34
N GLU A 130 7.92 5.55 16.69
CA GLU A 130 9.03 6.35 16.14
C GLU A 130 10.40 5.77 16.52
N ASP A 131 10.54 5.18 17.70
CA ASP A 131 11.78 4.53 18.14
C ASP A 131 12.13 3.34 17.24
N GLU A 132 11.13 2.56 16.85
CA GLU A 132 11.28 1.47 15.89
C GLU A 132 11.73 1.99 14.52
N ARG A 133 11.18 3.11 14.08
CA ARG A 133 11.58 3.79 12.84
C ARG A 133 13.06 4.17 12.85
N ILE A 134 13.56 4.75 13.94
CA ILE A 134 14.96 5.10 14.11
C ILE A 134 15.85 3.85 14.04
N HIS A 135 15.42 2.76 14.66
CA HIS A 135 16.16 1.49 14.65
C HIS A 135 16.30 0.92 13.22
N TYR A 136 15.22 0.90 12.44
CA TYR A 136 15.25 0.45 11.06
C TYR A 136 16.09 1.34 10.16
N ARG A 137 16.02 2.66 10.29
CA ARG A 137 16.87 3.60 9.55
C ARG A 137 18.36 3.40 9.81
N LYS A 138 18.75 3.05 11.03
CA LYS A 138 20.14 2.73 11.35
C LYS A 138 20.61 1.44 10.69
N ARG A 139 19.74 0.43 10.61
CA ARG A 139 20.03 -0.85 9.95
C ARG A 139 20.12 -0.72 8.42
N GLN A 140 19.38 0.19 7.81
CA GLN A 140 19.41 0.43 6.36
C GLN A 140 20.81 0.74 5.82
N LYS A 141 21.57 1.51 6.57
CA LYS A 141 22.96 1.85 6.20
C LYS A 141 23.86 0.60 6.07
N GLN A 142 23.44 -0.52 6.66
CA GLN A 142 24.14 -1.80 6.61
C GLN A 142 23.60 -2.76 5.54
N CYS A 143 22.37 -2.58 5.07
CA CYS A 143 21.65 -3.54 4.24
C CYS A 143 21.35 -3.08 2.80
N LYS A 144 22.04 -2.10 2.24
CA LYS A 144 21.87 -1.61 0.85
C LYS A 144 20.44 -1.27 0.40
N TRP A 145 19.50 -1.06 1.31
CA TRP A 145 18.16 -0.58 1.03
C TRP A 145 18.16 0.94 1.19
N TYR A 146 17.69 1.68 0.21
CA TYR A 146 17.71 3.17 0.21
C TYR A 146 16.28 3.71 0.23
N GLU A 147 16.08 4.79 1.00
CA GLU A 147 14.86 5.58 0.97
C GLU A 147 14.62 6.24 -0.39
#